data_b2489e136accf56ea6ce65da9bc18394
#
_entry.id   b2489e136accf56ea6ce65da9bc18394
#
_cell.length_a   1.000
_cell.length_b   1.000
_cell.length_c   1.000
_cell.angle_alpha   90.00
_cell.angle_beta   90.00
_cell.angle_gamma   90.00
#
_symmetry.space_group_name_H-M   'P 1'
#
loop_
_entity.id
_entity.type
_entity.pdbx_description
1 polymer ?
#
loop_
_entity_poly.entity_id
_entity_poly.type
_entity_poly.pdbx_seq_one_letter_code
_entity_poly.pdbx_strand_id
1 'polypeptide(L)'
;MIARIVIPLLLVIVLSDLYIDVHYFRRRYSLPWWLRLLWWVPCIALSTYTITLASLPSFAPSDLAWLNTYLLLLGLFVGPKAIFALCSFLGSCLMRLTGWPRINLGHYIGILLGCGGVLAYIYGLTVGVRQVKVNHLTLQFDDLPAAFDGYKILHISDLHLGTFYGWRQKILQAEMDSIARQHADLMVFTGDVQNIRPQEIFPHTDLLRSTTQGMVSVLGNHDYASYAKDTHEAQDRLLRLLVELSLIHI
;
A
#
# COMPACT_ATOMS: atom_id res chain seq x y z
N MET A 1 5.03 -13.70 -9.94
CA MET A 1 4.48 -12.37 -10.29
C MET A 1 5.45 -11.25 -9.96
N ILE A 2 5.99 -11.19 -8.76
CA ILE A 2 6.84 -10.09 -8.24
C ILE A 2 8.15 -9.92 -9.03
N ALA A 3 8.79 -11.00 -9.48
CA ALA A 3 9.99 -10.91 -10.32
C ALA A 3 9.80 -10.05 -11.59
N ARG A 4 8.57 -9.95 -12.11
CA ARG A 4 8.25 -9.10 -13.26
C ARG A 4 8.28 -7.60 -12.94
N ILE A 5 8.13 -7.22 -11.67
CA ILE A 5 8.09 -5.82 -11.22
C ILE A 5 9.49 -5.30 -10.87
N VAL A 6 10.42 -6.18 -10.48
CA VAL A 6 11.75 -5.80 -10.00
C VAL A 6 12.55 -5.04 -11.06
N ILE A 7 12.59 -5.55 -12.29
CA ILE A 7 13.34 -4.90 -13.39
C ILE A 7 12.75 -3.52 -13.72
N PRO A 8 11.43 -3.37 -13.99
CA PRO A 8 10.83 -2.06 -14.19
C PRO A 8 11.10 -1.09 -13.02
N LEU A 9 11.02 -1.58 -11.79
CA LEU A 9 11.25 -0.74 -10.60
C LEU A 9 12.70 -0.25 -10.51
N LEU A 10 13.68 -1.14 -10.73
CA LEU A 10 15.11 -0.75 -10.81
C LEU A 10 15.37 0.25 -11.94
N LEU A 11 14.71 0.06 -13.09
CA LEU A 11 14.83 1.03 -14.18
C LEU A 11 14.26 2.41 -13.77
N VAL A 12 13.13 2.47 -13.10
CA VAL A 12 12.56 3.74 -12.62
C VAL A 12 13.50 4.41 -11.61
N ILE A 13 14.06 3.66 -10.65
CA ILE A 13 14.99 4.17 -9.66
C ILE A 13 16.23 4.77 -10.37
N VAL A 14 16.87 3.99 -11.22
CA VAL A 14 18.16 4.38 -11.83
C VAL A 14 17.99 5.44 -12.91
N LEU A 15 17.00 5.29 -13.81
CA LEU A 15 16.84 6.21 -14.94
C LEU A 15 16.38 7.60 -14.50
N SER A 16 15.59 7.71 -13.43
CA SER A 16 15.20 8.99 -12.87
C SER A 16 16.41 9.76 -12.34
N ASP A 17 17.28 9.10 -11.57
CA ASP A 17 18.46 9.71 -11.02
C ASP A 17 19.50 10.01 -12.12
N LEU A 18 19.66 9.12 -13.09
CA LEU A 18 20.54 9.34 -14.25
C LEU A 18 20.09 10.55 -15.08
N TYR A 19 18.79 10.66 -15.34
CA TYR A 19 18.25 11.80 -16.07
C TYR A 19 18.55 13.12 -15.36
N ILE A 20 18.30 13.19 -14.05
CA ILE A 20 18.55 14.39 -13.25
C ILE A 20 20.05 14.70 -13.20
N ASP A 21 20.89 13.71 -12.95
CA ASP A 21 22.34 13.90 -12.90
C ASP A 21 22.89 14.45 -14.23
N VAL A 22 22.54 13.82 -15.37
CA VAL A 22 23.07 14.20 -16.67
C VAL A 22 22.54 15.55 -17.13
N HIS A 23 21.23 15.79 -17.01
CA HIS A 23 20.62 17.01 -17.58
C HIS A 23 20.78 18.23 -16.70
N TYR A 24 20.77 18.05 -15.38
CA TYR A 24 20.82 19.16 -14.44
C TYR A 24 22.21 19.30 -13.81
N PHE A 25 22.67 18.30 -13.11
CA PHE A 25 23.88 18.43 -12.30
C PHE A 25 25.14 18.53 -13.16
N ARG A 26 25.22 17.75 -14.21
CA ARG A 26 26.39 17.77 -15.10
C ARG A 26 26.31 18.91 -16.12
N ARG A 27 25.20 19.02 -16.86
CA ARG A 27 25.11 19.94 -18.00
C ARG A 27 24.64 21.35 -17.63
N ARG A 28 23.64 21.48 -16.74
CA ARG A 28 23.03 22.77 -16.40
C ARG A 28 23.79 23.52 -15.32
N TYR A 29 24.17 22.80 -14.23
CA TYR A 29 24.76 23.41 -13.03
C TYR A 29 26.24 23.10 -12.86
N SER A 30 26.83 22.20 -13.65
CA SER A 30 28.24 21.81 -13.61
C SER A 30 28.72 21.46 -12.20
N LEU A 31 27.89 20.71 -11.45
CA LEU A 31 28.20 20.34 -10.07
C LEU A 31 29.51 19.52 -9.99
N PRO A 32 30.31 19.69 -8.95
CA PRO A 32 31.51 18.91 -8.73
C PRO A 32 31.17 17.42 -8.55
N TRP A 33 32.10 16.57 -8.96
CA TRP A 33 31.91 15.13 -9.01
C TRP A 33 31.48 14.51 -7.66
N TRP A 34 31.99 15.02 -6.53
CA TRP A 34 31.71 14.52 -5.20
C TRP A 34 30.24 14.78 -4.76
N LEU A 35 29.66 15.92 -5.13
CA LEU A 35 28.22 16.19 -4.89
C LEU A 35 27.33 15.25 -5.72
N ARG A 36 27.76 14.95 -6.94
CA ARG A 36 27.08 13.99 -7.80
C ARG A 36 27.19 12.57 -7.24
N LEU A 37 28.33 12.17 -6.67
CA LEU A 37 28.42 10.90 -5.96
C LEU A 37 27.44 10.83 -4.77
N LEU A 38 27.33 11.88 -3.96
CA LEU A 38 26.35 11.94 -2.88
C LEU A 38 24.91 11.77 -3.38
N TRP A 39 24.59 12.34 -4.55
CA TRP A 39 23.27 12.15 -5.18
C TRP A 39 22.96 10.67 -5.47
N TRP A 40 23.98 9.90 -5.89
CA TRP A 40 23.80 8.50 -6.22
C TRP A 40 23.66 7.57 -5.00
N VAL A 41 24.02 8.01 -3.79
CA VAL A 41 23.92 7.19 -2.58
C VAL A 41 22.51 6.66 -2.32
N PRO A 42 21.43 7.47 -2.32
CA PRO A 42 20.07 6.96 -2.15
C PRO A 42 19.65 6.00 -3.27
N CYS A 43 20.07 6.27 -4.52
CA CYS A 43 19.78 5.40 -5.65
C CYS A 43 20.40 3.99 -5.46
N ILE A 44 21.68 3.96 -5.09
CA ILE A 44 22.41 2.70 -4.84
C ILE A 44 21.77 1.97 -3.65
N ALA A 45 21.49 2.67 -2.54
CA ALA A 45 20.89 2.09 -1.36
C ALA A 45 19.51 1.48 -1.67
N LEU A 46 18.63 2.20 -2.38
CA LEU A 46 17.31 1.70 -2.76
C LEU A 46 17.37 0.56 -3.78
N SER A 47 18.31 0.63 -4.73
CA SER A 47 18.53 -0.47 -5.69
C SER A 47 18.99 -1.74 -4.97
N THR A 48 19.94 -1.61 -4.04
CA THR A 48 20.41 -2.73 -3.20
C THR A 48 19.25 -3.27 -2.36
N TYR A 49 18.43 -2.39 -1.75
CA TYR A 49 17.25 -2.79 -0.99
C TYR A 49 16.26 -3.57 -1.85
N THR A 50 15.97 -3.06 -3.07
CA THR A 50 15.12 -3.76 -4.05
C THR A 50 15.63 -5.17 -4.36
N ILE A 51 16.93 -5.30 -4.63
CA ILE A 51 17.56 -6.59 -4.94
C ILE A 51 17.51 -7.53 -3.72
N THR A 52 17.76 -7.01 -2.51
CA THR A 52 17.66 -7.79 -1.28
C THR A 52 16.25 -8.32 -1.05
N LEU A 53 15.22 -7.47 -1.19
CA LEU A 53 13.84 -7.92 -1.09
C LEU A 53 13.47 -8.90 -2.21
N ALA A 54 14.00 -8.70 -3.43
CA ALA A 54 13.76 -9.60 -4.56
C ALA A 54 14.38 -10.99 -4.38
N SER A 55 15.40 -11.13 -3.54
CA SER A 55 16.00 -12.42 -3.21
C SER A 55 15.17 -13.23 -2.20
N LEU A 56 14.20 -12.59 -1.54
CA LEU A 56 13.30 -13.26 -0.60
C LEU A 56 12.13 -13.93 -1.35
N PRO A 57 11.60 -15.05 -0.84
CA PRO A 57 10.37 -15.63 -1.36
C PRO A 57 9.25 -14.60 -1.36
N SER A 58 8.64 -14.39 -2.53
CA SER A 58 7.51 -13.47 -2.72
C SER A 58 7.73 -12.01 -2.28
N PHE A 59 8.99 -11.55 -2.22
CA PHE A 59 9.33 -10.19 -1.77
C PHE A 59 8.91 -9.91 -0.32
N ALA A 60 8.71 -10.98 0.47
CA ALA A 60 8.10 -10.92 1.79
C ALA A 60 9.14 -11.21 2.89
N PRO A 61 9.68 -10.17 3.56
CA PRO A 61 10.54 -10.35 4.72
C PRO A 61 9.73 -10.93 5.89
N SER A 62 10.43 -11.56 6.85
CA SER A 62 9.80 -12.07 8.08
C SER A 62 9.18 -10.94 8.91
N ASP A 63 9.81 -9.77 8.91
CA ASP A 63 9.31 -8.55 9.53
C ASP A 63 8.84 -7.57 8.44
N LEU A 64 7.54 -7.30 8.41
CA LEU A 64 6.92 -6.37 7.46
C LEU A 64 7.38 -4.92 7.63
N ALA A 65 8.01 -4.56 8.75
CA ALA A 65 8.59 -3.23 8.93
C ALA A 65 9.62 -2.90 7.85
N TRP A 66 10.37 -3.89 7.39
CA TRP A 66 11.31 -3.73 6.27
C TRP A 66 10.60 -3.38 4.98
N LEU A 67 9.54 -4.13 4.63
CA LEU A 67 8.77 -3.85 3.42
C LEU A 67 8.11 -2.45 3.48
N ASN A 68 7.52 -2.11 4.62
CA ASN A 68 6.88 -0.81 4.82
C ASN A 68 7.89 0.34 4.75
N THR A 69 9.07 0.17 5.34
CA THR A 69 10.16 1.16 5.24
C THR A 69 10.61 1.32 3.78
N TYR A 70 10.75 0.23 3.06
CA TYR A 70 11.08 0.26 1.63
C TYR A 70 10.04 1.04 0.82
N LEU A 71 8.75 0.74 0.99
CA LEU A 71 7.66 1.43 0.31
C LEU A 71 7.62 2.92 0.66
N LEU A 72 7.86 3.26 1.93
CA LEU A 72 7.97 4.66 2.38
C LEU A 72 9.09 5.39 1.64
N LEU A 73 10.27 4.80 1.57
CA LEU A 73 11.42 5.39 0.88
C LEU A 73 11.20 5.50 -0.63
N LEU A 74 10.57 4.51 -1.27
CA LEU A 74 10.18 4.59 -2.67
C LEU A 74 9.24 5.77 -2.94
N GLY A 75 8.18 5.90 -2.14
CA GLY A 75 7.21 6.98 -2.29
C GLY A 75 7.81 8.37 -2.09
N LEU A 76 8.71 8.53 -1.11
CA LEU A 76 9.32 9.83 -0.80
C LEU A 76 10.47 10.21 -1.75
N PHE A 77 11.28 9.26 -2.17
CA PHE A 77 12.51 9.57 -2.92
C PHE A 77 12.43 9.23 -4.40
N VAL A 78 11.82 8.11 -4.77
CA VAL A 78 11.78 7.68 -6.17
C VAL A 78 10.59 8.29 -6.91
N GLY A 79 9.41 8.26 -6.31
CA GLY A 79 8.18 8.76 -6.93
C GLY A 79 8.31 10.19 -7.47
N PRO A 80 8.66 11.18 -6.65
CA PRO A 80 8.77 12.57 -7.10
C PRO A 80 9.87 12.78 -8.14
N LYS A 81 11.01 12.08 -8.02
CA LYS A 81 12.08 12.14 -9.02
C LYS A 81 11.65 11.55 -10.36
N ALA A 82 10.94 10.43 -10.35
CA ALA A 82 10.42 9.79 -11.55
C ALA A 82 9.39 10.70 -12.26
N ILE A 83 8.45 11.28 -11.52
CA ILE A 83 7.48 12.25 -12.05
C ILE A 83 8.19 13.45 -12.66
N PHE A 84 9.14 14.03 -11.94
CA PHE A 84 9.93 15.16 -12.43
C PHE A 84 10.71 14.81 -13.70
N ALA A 85 11.43 13.69 -13.70
CA ALA A 85 12.23 13.25 -14.85
C ALA A 85 11.36 13.01 -16.08
N LEU A 86 10.20 12.36 -15.91
CA LEU A 86 9.24 12.11 -16.99
C LEU A 86 8.67 13.40 -17.56
N CYS A 87 8.14 14.28 -16.72
CA CYS A 87 7.58 15.56 -17.16
C CYS A 87 8.63 16.43 -17.86
N SER A 88 9.82 16.51 -17.28
CA SER A 88 10.95 17.27 -17.85
C SER A 88 11.40 16.69 -19.19
N PHE A 89 11.47 15.37 -19.32
CA PHE A 89 11.82 14.68 -20.57
C PHE A 89 10.76 14.97 -21.65
N LEU A 90 9.49 14.78 -21.34
CA LEU A 90 8.39 15.07 -22.29
C LEU A 90 8.37 16.52 -22.71
N GLY A 91 8.57 17.46 -21.78
CA GLY A 91 8.69 18.88 -22.10
C GLY A 91 9.87 19.17 -23.01
N SER A 92 11.01 18.51 -22.80
CA SER A 92 12.20 18.63 -23.69
C SER A 92 11.92 18.06 -25.09
N CYS A 93 11.19 16.97 -25.19
CA CYS A 93 10.78 16.39 -26.47
C CYS A 93 9.84 17.34 -27.22
N LEU A 94 8.84 17.89 -26.53
CA LEU A 94 7.89 18.86 -27.12
C LEU A 94 8.62 20.08 -27.66
N MET A 95 9.54 20.66 -26.88
CA MET A 95 10.35 21.80 -27.35
C MET A 95 11.15 21.48 -28.60
N ARG A 96 11.73 20.30 -28.68
CA ARG A 96 12.53 19.88 -29.86
C ARG A 96 11.66 19.66 -31.10
N LEU A 97 10.46 19.11 -30.93
CA LEU A 97 9.57 18.79 -32.03
C LEU A 97 8.84 20.02 -32.60
N THR A 98 8.45 20.95 -31.74
CA THR A 98 7.61 22.08 -32.11
C THR A 98 8.34 23.42 -32.18
N GLY A 99 9.57 23.50 -31.61
CA GLY A 99 10.29 24.74 -31.40
C GLY A 99 9.64 25.68 -30.36
N TRP A 100 8.53 25.25 -29.73
CA TRP A 100 7.76 26.02 -28.75
C TRP A 100 7.26 25.08 -27.63
N PRO A 101 7.18 25.55 -26.38
CA PRO A 101 7.62 26.85 -25.83
C PRO A 101 9.17 26.95 -25.73
N ARG A 102 9.68 28.18 -25.60
CA ARG A 102 11.13 28.44 -25.45
C ARG A 102 11.72 27.95 -24.10
N ILE A 103 10.84 27.72 -23.13
CA ILE A 103 11.17 27.19 -21.81
C ILE A 103 10.51 25.82 -21.62
N ASN A 104 11.20 24.91 -20.95
CA ASN A 104 10.66 23.58 -20.69
C ASN A 104 9.60 23.66 -19.57
N LEU A 105 8.33 23.79 -19.95
CA LEU A 105 7.20 23.78 -19.01
C LEU A 105 7.10 22.48 -18.22
N GLY A 106 7.62 21.37 -18.77
CA GLY A 106 7.66 20.08 -18.07
C GLY A 106 8.45 20.12 -16.75
N HIS A 107 9.41 21.05 -16.60
CA HIS A 107 10.10 21.22 -15.31
C HIS A 107 9.14 21.71 -14.22
N TYR A 108 8.38 22.73 -14.49
CA TYR A 108 7.46 23.34 -13.53
C TYR A 108 6.32 22.39 -13.19
N ILE A 109 5.76 21.73 -14.22
CA ILE A 109 4.74 20.70 -14.05
C ILE A 109 5.30 19.54 -13.22
N GLY A 110 6.51 19.06 -13.52
CA GLY A 110 7.14 17.96 -12.80
C GLY A 110 7.44 18.30 -11.33
N ILE A 111 7.87 19.53 -11.03
CA ILE A 111 8.04 19.98 -9.64
C ILE A 111 6.69 20.04 -8.93
N LEU A 112 5.69 20.67 -9.54
CA LEU A 112 4.35 20.78 -8.95
C LEU A 112 3.74 19.41 -8.64
N LEU A 113 3.76 18.49 -9.60
CA LEU A 113 3.22 17.14 -9.44
C LEU A 113 4.05 16.30 -8.46
N GLY A 114 5.38 16.44 -8.51
CA GLY A 114 6.28 15.74 -7.58
C GLY A 114 6.06 16.18 -6.13
N CYS A 115 6.03 17.49 -5.88
CA CYS A 115 5.76 18.04 -4.54
C CYS A 115 4.34 17.71 -4.08
N GLY A 116 3.33 17.88 -4.95
CA GLY A 116 1.95 17.50 -4.66
C GLY A 116 1.81 16.02 -4.33
N GLY A 117 2.51 15.14 -5.07
CA GLY A 117 2.55 13.71 -4.79
C GLY A 117 3.16 13.37 -3.44
N VAL A 118 4.27 14.03 -3.04
CA VAL A 118 4.86 13.87 -1.70
C VAL A 118 3.88 14.30 -0.61
N LEU A 119 3.24 15.46 -0.78
CA LEU A 119 2.27 15.96 0.21
C LEU A 119 1.07 15.03 0.33
N ALA A 120 0.51 14.56 -0.79
CA ALA A 120 -0.58 13.60 -0.81
C ALA A 120 -0.18 12.26 -0.15
N TYR A 121 1.04 11.79 -0.41
CA TYR A 121 1.57 10.57 0.18
C TYR A 121 1.72 10.69 1.70
N ILE A 122 2.32 11.79 2.19
CA ILE A 122 2.46 12.06 3.62
C ILE A 122 1.08 12.21 4.28
N TYR A 123 0.16 12.93 3.63
CA TYR A 123 -1.21 13.06 4.10
C TYR A 123 -1.90 11.70 4.23
N GLY A 124 -1.81 10.85 3.20
CA GLY A 124 -2.37 9.51 3.23
C GLY A 124 -1.83 8.66 4.38
N LEU A 125 -0.50 8.69 4.61
CA LEU A 125 0.16 7.91 5.66
C LEU A 125 -0.09 8.43 7.08
N THR A 126 -0.47 9.69 7.25
CA THR A 126 -0.58 10.32 8.58
C THR A 126 -2.02 10.65 8.96
N VAL A 127 -2.73 11.35 8.10
CA VAL A 127 -4.10 11.83 8.34
C VAL A 127 -5.12 10.89 7.71
N GLY A 128 -4.96 10.57 6.42
CA GLY A 128 -5.91 9.76 5.66
C GLY A 128 -6.14 8.38 6.29
N VAL A 129 -5.08 7.71 6.69
CA VAL A 129 -5.13 6.39 7.32
C VAL A 129 -5.90 6.34 8.65
N ARG A 130 -6.14 7.50 9.28
CA ARG A 130 -6.88 7.59 10.55
C ARG A 130 -8.37 7.89 10.36
N GLN A 131 -8.81 8.14 9.13
CA GLN A 131 -10.17 8.53 8.84
C GLN A 131 -11.05 7.29 8.63
N VAL A 132 -11.65 6.81 9.73
CA VAL A 132 -12.65 5.74 9.66
C VAL A 132 -13.96 6.33 9.16
N LYS A 133 -14.49 5.82 8.05
CA LYS A 133 -15.73 6.27 7.45
C LYS A 133 -16.70 5.08 7.33
N VAL A 134 -17.88 5.25 7.89
CA VAL A 134 -18.99 4.32 7.71
C VAL A 134 -19.88 4.82 6.56
N ASN A 135 -20.09 3.98 5.57
CA ASN A 135 -21.00 4.28 4.47
C ASN A 135 -22.32 3.57 4.71
N HIS A 136 -23.43 4.30 4.69
CA HIS A 136 -24.76 3.73 4.82
C HIS A 136 -25.42 3.63 3.44
N LEU A 137 -25.89 2.43 3.12
CA LEU A 137 -26.64 2.16 1.90
C LEU A 137 -27.98 1.53 2.28
N THR A 138 -29.08 2.12 1.83
CA THR A 138 -30.41 1.54 2.00
C THR A 138 -30.82 0.86 0.70
N LEU A 139 -31.15 -0.42 0.78
CA LEU A 139 -31.67 -1.21 -0.33
C LEU A 139 -33.18 -1.44 -0.07
N GLN A 140 -33.97 -1.30 -1.12
CA GLN A 140 -35.41 -1.53 -1.08
C GLN A 140 -35.77 -2.66 -2.05
N PHE A 141 -36.56 -3.61 -1.57
CA PHE A 141 -37.03 -4.76 -2.33
C PHE A 141 -38.55 -4.87 -2.12
N ASP A 142 -39.31 -4.95 -3.20
CA ASP A 142 -40.78 -5.00 -3.14
C ASP A 142 -41.32 -6.32 -2.56
N ASP A 143 -40.49 -7.38 -2.63
CA ASP A 143 -40.83 -8.74 -2.19
C ASP A 143 -40.11 -9.15 -0.90
N LEU A 144 -39.52 -8.19 -0.17
CA LEU A 144 -38.82 -8.49 1.08
C LEU A 144 -39.80 -8.96 2.17
N PRO A 145 -39.55 -10.13 2.80
CA PRO A 145 -40.38 -10.55 3.94
C PRO A 145 -40.29 -9.52 5.08
N ALA A 146 -41.44 -9.27 5.73
CA ALA A 146 -41.54 -8.25 6.79
C ALA A 146 -40.55 -8.44 7.96
N ALA A 147 -40.08 -9.68 8.18
CA ALA A 147 -39.05 -9.97 9.19
C ALA A 147 -37.69 -9.34 8.89
N PHE A 148 -37.44 -8.93 7.66
CA PHE A 148 -36.17 -8.28 7.24
C PHE A 148 -36.32 -6.77 7.05
N ASP A 149 -37.49 -6.19 7.32
CA ASP A 149 -37.63 -4.74 7.28
C ASP A 149 -36.76 -4.10 8.38
N GLY A 150 -35.89 -3.18 7.96
CA GLY A 150 -34.90 -2.55 8.83
C GLY A 150 -33.69 -3.42 9.21
N TYR A 151 -33.54 -4.62 8.63
CA TYR A 151 -32.42 -5.51 8.88
C TYR A 151 -31.08 -4.89 8.44
N LYS A 152 -30.10 -4.89 9.33
CA LYS A 152 -28.82 -4.24 9.13
C LYS A 152 -27.71 -5.26 8.86
N ILE A 153 -27.08 -5.15 7.71
CA ILE A 153 -25.90 -5.95 7.36
C ILE A 153 -24.67 -5.03 7.41
N LEU A 154 -23.71 -5.37 8.24
CA LEU A 154 -22.40 -4.71 8.25
C LEU A 154 -21.43 -5.51 7.39
N HIS A 155 -20.92 -4.88 6.33
CA HIS A 155 -19.95 -5.48 5.43
C HIS A 155 -18.56 -4.90 5.72
N ILE A 156 -17.59 -5.79 5.92
CA ILE A 156 -16.18 -5.48 6.18
C ILE A 156 -15.32 -6.27 5.19
N SER A 157 -14.22 -5.69 4.75
CA SER A 157 -13.23 -6.32 3.86
C SER A 157 -11.83 -5.78 4.14
N ASP A 158 -10.79 -6.49 3.70
CA ASP A 158 -9.42 -5.98 3.58
C ASP A 158 -8.84 -5.44 4.90
N LEU A 159 -8.97 -6.19 5.99
CA LEU A 159 -8.42 -5.78 7.29
C LEU A 159 -6.89 -5.68 7.28
N HIS A 160 -6.21 -6.58 6.55
CA HIS A 160 -4.75 -6.55 6.41
C HIS A 160 -4.01 -6.28 7.72
N LEU A 161 -4.24 -7.12 8.73
CA LEU A 161 -3.81 -6.92 10.12
C LEU A 161 -2.30 -6.74 10.30
N GLY A 162 -1.50 -7.30 9.38
CA GLY A 162 -0.06 -7.08 9.35
C GLY A 162 0.36 -5.62 9.13
N THR A 163 -0.58 -4.74 8.79
CA THR A 163 -0.36 -3.30 8.67
C THR A 163 -0.41 -2.57 10.02
N PHE A 164 -1.11 -3.16 11.01
CA PHE A 164 -1.43 -2.51 12.27
C PHE A 164 -0.49 -2.92 13.41
N TYR A 165 0.75 -2.46 13.38
CA TYR A 165 1.68 -2.61 14.48
C TYR A 165 2.22 -1.25 14.97
N GLY A 166 2.76 -1.25 16.18
CA GLY A 166 3.23 -0.03 16.82
C GLY A 166 2.09 0.99 17.02
N TRP A 167 2.30 2.22 16.59
CA TRP A 167 1.32 3.30 16.76
C TRP A 167 0.02 3.09 15.95
N ARG A 168 0.06 2.27 14.88
CA ARG A 168 -1.11 1.96 14.03
C ARG A 168 -2.13 1.05 14.73
N GLN A 169 -1.77 0.36 15.80
CA GLN A 169 -2.72 -0.41 16.61
C GLN A 169 -3.90 0.45 17.10
N LYS A 170 -3.64 1.74 17.39
CA LYS A 170 -4.71 2.68 17.77
C LYS A 170 -5.72 2.94 16.66
N ILE A 171 -5.28 2.82 15.40
CA ILE A 171 -6.17 2.97 14.24
C ILE A 171 -7.07 1.75 14.16
N LEU A 172 -6.51 0.53 14.24
CA LEU A 172 -7.28 -0.70 14.28
C LEU A 172 -8.30 -0.70 15.43
N GLN A 173 -7.90 -0.26 16.63
CA GLN A 173 -8.83 -0.14 17.76
C GLN A 173 -10.00 0.78 17.41
N ALA A 174 -9.74 1.95 16.82
CA ALA A 174 -10.78 2.89 16.40
C ALA A 174 -11.71 2.32 15.32
N GLU A 175 -11.18 1.50 14.41
CA GLU A 175 -11.96 0.78 13.40
C GLU A 175 -12.87 -0.25 14.06
N MET A 176 -12.33 -1.09 14.97
CA MET A 176 -13.12 -2.10 15.70
C MET A 176 -14.19 -1.46 16.60
N ASP A 177 -13.87 -0.35 17.27
CA ASP A 177 -14.83 0.42 18.03
C ASP A 177 -15.95 0.99 17.12
N SER A 178 -15.60 1.39 15.90
CA SER A 178 -16.58 1.87 14.92
C SER A 178 -17.49 0.75 14.44
N ILE A 179 -16.95 -0.45 14.19
CA ILE A 179 -17.69 -1.66 13.84
C ILE A 179 -18.68 -2.01 14.95
N ALA A 180 -18.22 -2.09 16.19
CA ALA A 180 -19.04 -2.43 17.35
C ALA A 180 -20.23 -1.47 17.55
N ARG A 181 -20.05 -0.18 17.25
CA ARG A 181 -21.12 0.84 17.35
C ARG A 181 -22.23 0.70 16.30
N GLN A 182 -22.06 -0.09 15.24
CA GLN A 182 -23.07 -0.19 14.18
C GLN A 182 -24.29 -1.03 14.62
N HIS A 183 -24.16 -1.91 15.62
CA HIS A 183 -25.23 -2.77 16.10
C HIS A 183 -25.96 -3.47 14.93
N ALA A 184 -25.18 -4.15 14.09
CA ALA A 184 -25.69 -4.86 12.92
C ALA A 184 -26.33 -6.20 13.33
N ASP A 185 -27.37 -6.60 12.61
CA ASP A 185 -28.03 -7.90 12.78
C ASP A 185 -27.20 -9.05 12.19
N LEU A 186 -26.41 -8.74 11.15
CA LEU A 186 -25.47 -9.65 10.52
C LEU A 186 -24.18 -8.92 10.18
N MET A 187 -23.04 -9.53 10.50
CA MET A 187 -21.73 -9.09 10.03
C MET A 187 -21.20 -10.05 8.96
N VAL A 188 -20.72 -9.50 7.85
CA VAL A 188 -20.11 -10.27 6.76
C VAL A 188 -18.72 -9.73 6.47
N PHE A 189 -17.77 -10.65 6.26
CA PHE A 189 -16.38 -10.34 5.97
C PHE A 189 -15.94 -11.00 4.66
N THR A 190 -15.51 -10.19 3.72
CA THR A 190 -15.17 -10.67 2.37
C THR A 190 -13.67 -10.90 2.15
N GLY A 191 -12.95 -11.17 3.24
CA GLY A 191 -11.58 -11.67 3.17
C GLY A 191 -10.50 -10.60 3.28
N ASP A 192 -9.27 -11.07 3.07
CA ASP A 192 -8.03 -10.32 3.25
C ASP A 192 -7.81 -9.87 4.71
N VAL A 193 -7.92 -10.84 5.64
CA VAL A 193 -7.65 -10.61 7.07
C VAL A 193 -6.14 -10.40 7.32
N GLN A 194 -5.29 -11.09 6.57
CA GLN A 194 -3.83 -11.02 6.67
C GLN A 194 -3.21 -10.32 5.45
N ASN A 195 -1.98 -9.84 5.60
CA ASN A 195 -1.21 -9.35 4.46
C ASN A 195 -0.50 -10.50 3.72
N ILE A 196 0.20 -11.37 4.48
CA ILE A 196 1.06 -12.42 3.93
C ILE A 196 0.93 -13.72 4.72
N ARG A 197 0.81 -13.66 6.07
CA ARG A 197 0.95 -14.81 6.97
C ARG A 197 -0.04 -14.76 8.13
N PRO A 198 -0.53 -15.92 8.59
CA PRO A 198 -1.43 -16.02 9.75
C PRO A 198 -0.87 -15.45 11.06
N GLN A 199 0.46 -15.41 11.20
CA GLN A 199 1.11 -14.85 12.39
C GLN A 199 0.82 -13.36 12.63
N GLU A 200 0.40 -12.65 11.58
CA GLU A 200 0.01 -11.24 11.64
C GLU A 200 -1.27 -11.02 12.46
N ILE A 201 -2.08 -12.06 12.61
CA ILE A 201 -3.36 -12.02 13.33
C ILE A 201 -3.15 -12.13 14.85
N PHE A 202 -2.12 -12.88 15.30
CA PHE A 202 -1.92 -13.20 16.72
C PHE A 202 -1.92 -11.98 17.66
N PRO A 203 -1.28 -10.84 17.34
CA PRO A 203 -1.29 -9.67 18.22
C PRO A 203 -2.69 -9.04 18.38
N HIS A 204 -3.65 -9.41 17.55
CA HIS A 204 -4.97 -8.79 17.45
C HIS A 204 -6.12 -9.74 17.79
N THR A 205 -5.84 -10.97 18.20
CA THR A 205 -6.84 -12.04 18.44
C THR A 205 -7.91 -11.64 19.46
N ASP A 206 -7.51 -11.01 20.56
CA ASP A 206 -8.45 -10.60 21.62
C ASP A 206 -9.39 -9.50 21.11
N LEU A 207 -8.87 -8.54 20.38
CA LEU A 207 -9.64 -7.46 19.79
C LEU A 207 -10.62 -7.97 18.75
N LEU A 208 -10.19 -8.87 17.87
CA LEU A 208 -11.05 -9.51 16.88
C LEU A 208 -12.15 -10.32 17.56
N ARG A 209 -11.80 -11.18 18.52
CA ARG A 209 -12.78 -12.03 19.22
C ARG A 209 -13.90 -11.22 19.87
N SER A 210 -13.58 -10.07 20.44
CA SER A 210 -14.56 -9.19 21.08
C SER A 210 -15.48 -8.47 20.09
N THR A 211 -15.04 -8.30 18.84
CA THR A 211 -15.76 -7.46 17.86
C THR A 211 -16.46 -8.27 16.76
N THR A 212 -15.89 -9.44 16.39
CA THR A 212 -16.29 -10.19 15.19
C THR A 212 -17.01 -11.51 15.49
N GLN A 213 -17.44 -11.73 16.73
CA GLN A 213 -18.11 -12.95 17.12
C GLN A 213 -19.40 -13.18 16.28
N GLY A 214 -19.48 -14.36 15.65
CA GLY A 214 -20.61 -14.71 14.80
C GLY A 214 -20.60 -14.10 13.39
N MET A 215 -19.51 -13.47 12.98
CA MET A 215 -19.36 -12.94 11.64
C MET A 215 -19.20 -14.05 10.61
N VAL A 216 -19.96 -13.95 9.52
CA VAL A 216 -19.82 -14.84 8.36
C VAL A 216 -18.70 -14.36 7.48
N SER A 217 -17.77 -15.25 7.10
CA SER A 217 -16.57 -14.86 6.33
C SER A 217 -16.34 -15.74 5.11
N VAL A 218 -15.72 -15.15 4.09
CA VAL A 218 -15.07 -15.84 2.95
C VAL A 218 -13.62 -15.43 2.89
N LEU A 219 -12.79 -16.24 2.21
CA LEU A 219 -11.37 -15.91 2.03
C LEU A 219 -11.16 -14.92 0.88
N GLY A 220 -10.32 -13.92 1.11
CA GLY A 220 -9.77 -13.04 0.07
C GLY A 220 -8.48 -13.61 -0.55
N ASN A 221 -7.93 -12.91 -1.54
CA ASN A 221 -6.75 -13.41 -2.26
C ASN A 221 -5.48 -13.48 -1.39
N HIS A 222 -5.35 -12.64 -0.36
CA HIS A 222 -4.24 -12.71 0.60
C HIS A 222 -4.38 -13.87 1.58
N ASP A 223 -5.61 -14.28 1.87
CA ASP A 223 -5.90 -15.36 2.80
C ASP A 223 -5.52 -16.75 2.25
N TYR A 224 -5.46 -16.88 0.93
CA TYR A 224 -4.91 -18.10 0.30
C TYR A 224 -3.40 -18.27 0.51
N ALA A 225 -2.73 -17.31 1.15
CA ALA A 225 -1.32 -17.34 1.51
C ALA A 225 -0.38 -17.68 0.33
N SER A 226 -0.76 -17.33 -0.90
CA SER A 226 0.03 -17.62 -2.12
C SER A 226 1.41 -16.96 -2.12
N TYR A 227 1.64 -16.04 -1.19
CA TYR A 227 2.92 -15.37 -0.94
C TYR A 227 3.79 -16.09 0.08
N ALA A 228 3.26 -17.09 0.81
CA ALA A 228 4.02 -17.88 1.78
C ALA A 228 4.80 -19.00 1.10
N LYS A 229 5.91 -19.43 1.72
CA LYS A 229 6.73 -20.53 1.20
C LYS A 229 5.98 -21.87 1.25
N ASP A 230 5.21 -22.09 2.34
CA ASP A 230 4.40 -23.28 2.58
C ASP A 230 2.91 -22.86 2.58
N THR A 231 2.38 -22.65 1.39
CA THR A 231 1.03 -22.08 1.16
C THR A 231 -0.07 -22.92 1.84
N HIS A 232 -0.03 -24.25 1.73
CA HIS A 232 -1.04 -25.13 2.32
C HIS A 232 -1.03 -25.07 3.85
N GLU A 233 0.15 -25.14 4.48
CA GLU A 233 0.25 -25.06 5.95
C GLU A 233 -0.20 -23.68 6.46
N ALA A 234 0.14 -22.61 5.74
CA ALA A 234 -0.28 -21.27 6.10
C ALA A 234 -1.81 -21.10 5.97
N GLN A 235 -2.42 -21.65 4.93
CA GLN A 235 -3.86 -21.63 4.73
C GLN A 235 -4.59 -22.44 5.80
N ASP A 236 -4.14 -23.66 6.10
CA ASP A 236 -4.73 -24.51 7.16
C ASP A 236 -4.65 -23.83 8.53
N ARG A 237 -3.52 -23.17 8.82
CA ARG A 237 -3.35 -22.41 10.06
C ARG A 237 -4.29 -21.22 10.14
N LEU A 238 -4.49 -20.50 9.03
CA LEU A 238 -5.45 -19.40 8.96
C LEU A 238 -6.87 -19.89 9.22
N LEU A 239 -7.31 -20.96 8.55
CA LEU A 239 -8.65 -21.50 8.73
C LEU A 239 -8.91 -21.91 10.19
N ARG A 240 -7.94 -22.55 10.85
CA ARG A 240 -8.05 -22.88 12.29
C ARG A 240 -8.21 -21.61 13.14
N LEU A 241 -7.43 -20.57 12.87
CA LEU A 241 -7.56 -19.29 13.59
C LEU A 241 -8.91 -18.64 13.39
N LEU A 242 -9.45 -18.64 12.16
CA LEU A 242 -10.78 -18.09 11.89
C LEU A 242 -11.87 -18.82 12.67
N VAL A 243 -11.78 -20.16 12.76
CA VAL A 243 -12.68 -20.97 13.59
C VAL A 243 -12.53 -20.64 15.08
N GLU A 244 -11.29 -20.53 15.59
CA GLU A 244 -11.03 -20.16 16.99
C GLU A 244 -11.54 -18.75 17.33
N LEU A 245 -11.58 -17.85 16.36
CA LEU A 245 -12.12 -16.49 16.48
C LEU A 245 -13.64 -16.44 16.34
N SER A 246 -14.31 -17.61 16.19
CA SER A 246 -15.76 -17.71 15.93
C SER A 246 -16.18 -17.01 14.63
N LEU A 247 -15.29 -16.87 13.68
CA LEU A 247 -15.61 -16.44 12.31
C LEU A 247 -16.10 -17.66 11.54
N ILE A 248 -17.38 -17.63 11.15
CA ILE A 248 -18.00 -18.72 10.38
C ILE A 248 -17.52 -18.59 8.94
N HIS A 249 -16.65 -19.51 8.53
CA HIS A 249 -16.21 -19.58 7.13
C HIS A 249 -17.21 -20.41 6.31
N ILE A 250 -17.67 -19.85 5.18
CA ILE A 250 -18.57 -20.49 4.21
C ILE A 250 -17.78 -20.94 3.00
#